data_d3b7015af761d76ae19a8de2cc667f63
#
_entry.id   d3b7015af761d76ae19a8de2cc667f63
#
_cell.length_a   1.000
_cell.length_b   1.000
_cell.length_c   1.000
_cell.angle_alpha   90.00
_cell.angle_beta   90.00
_cell.angle_gamma   90.00
#
_symmetry.space_group_name_H-M   'P 1'
#
loop_
_entity.id
_entity.type
_entity.pdbx_description
1 polymer ?
#
loop_
_entity_poly.entity_id
_entity_poly.type
_entity_poly.pdbx_seq_one_letter_code
_entity_poly.pdbx_strand_id
1 'polypeptide(L)'
;MLAAAAACALLAAGCGGGTRQDAHEPSGSYPMRVVHASFPAKQSIAKQTKLELQVRNDGSRTVPNVAVTIDSFQYTSSYPELADDKRPVWAIERGPGAVADPPVETEEVSLSAGAETAYVNTWAMGPLAPGKTRDFSWRVVPVKSGSFTIRYSVAAGLSGKAKAVEQARSPGESSPVQGQFAVQVAPAPKITHVNPSTGRVEVGQYPTSP
;
A
#
# COMPACT_ATOMS: atom_id res chain seq x y z
N MET A 1 -26.11 34.68 49.90
CA MET A 1 -25.21 34.87 48.76
C MET A 1 -24.23 33.72 48.72
N LEU A 2 -24.63 32.59 48.19
CA LEU A 2 -23.77 31.40 48.00
C LEU A 2 -24.48 30.48 46.99
N ALA A 3 -24.30 30.70 45.69
CA ALA A 3 -24.74 29.79 44.64
C ALA A 3 -24.28 30.30 43.29
N ALA A 4 -23.01 30.16 42.94
CA ALA A 4 -22.51 30.41 41.60
C ALA A 4 -21.03 29.97 41.44
N ALA A 5 -20.72 28.69 41.66
CA ALA A 5 -19.35 28.14 41.42
C ALA A 5 -19.34 26.66 41.12
N ALA A 6 -20.30 26.12 40.36
CA ALA A 6 -20.36 24.70 40.05
C ALA A 6 -20.71 24.37 38.58
N ALA A 7 -20.30 25.21 37.61
CA ALA A 7 -20.70 24.99 36.20
C ALA A 7 -19.57 25.04 35.16
N CYS A 8 -18.28 24.86 35.53
CA CYS A 8 -17.16 24.91 34.56
C CYS A 8 -16.25 23.68 34.50
N ALA A 9 -16.67 22.54 35.01
CA ALA A 9 -15.80 21.35 35.09
C ALA A 9 -16.16 20.20 34.09
N LEU A 10 -16.98 20.42 33.07
CA LEU A 10 -17.47 19.34 32.17
C LEU A 10 -17.06 19.47 30.71
N LEU A 11 -16.08 20.31 30.37
CA LEU A 11 -15.65 20.46 28.96
C LEU A 11 -14.23 19.97 28.65
N ALA A 12 -13.61 19.17 29.49
CA ALA A 12 -12.25 18.63 29.27
C ALA A 12 -12.19 17.14 28.90
N ALA A 13 -13.30 16.52 28.49
CA ALA A 13 -13.34 15.10 28.11
C ALA A 13 -13.46 14.89 26.58
N GLY A 14 -12.83 15.74 25.79
CA GLY A 14 -12.96 15.75 24.33
C GLY A 14 -11.67 15.56 23.55
N CYS A 15 -10.63 14.88 24.07
CA CYS A 15 -9.54 14.37 23.24
C CYS A 15 -9.69 12.85 23.13
N GLY A 16 -10.29 12.39 22.06
CA GLY A 16 -10.50 10.99 21.74
C GLY A 16 -9.18 10.23 21.64
N GLY A 17 -8.67 9.74 22.75
CA GLY A 17 -7.62 8.74 22.78
C GLY A 17 -8.19 7.40 22.36
N GLY A 18 -8.49 7.22 21.09
CA GLY A 18 -8.79 5.90 20.53
C GLY A 18 -7.59 4.99 20.78
N THR A 19 -7.83 3.83 21.33
CA THR A 19 -6.78 2.81 21.53
C THR A 19 -6.15 2.52 20.17
N ARG A 20 -4.83 2.60 20.07
CA ARG A 20 -4.11 2.27 18.82
C ARG A 20 -4.50 0.87 18.37
N GLN A 21 -4.69 0.68 17.07
CA GLN A 21 -5.07 -0.58 16.44
C GLN A 21 -4.14 -1.75 16.84
N ASP A 22 -2.90 -1.46 17.17
CA ASP A 22 -1.84 -2.39 17.51
C ASP A 22 -1.53 -2.49 19.02
N ALA A 23 -2.28 -1.79 19.88
CA ALA A 23 -1.97 -1.66 21.31
C ALA A 23 -1.91 -3.01 22.04
N HIS A 24 -2.74 -3.97 21.62
CA HIS A 24 -2.88 -5.29 22.25
C HIS A 24 -2.34 -6.43 21.38
N GLU A 25 -1.53 -6.12 20.36
CA GLU A 25 -0.92 -7.17 19.56
C GLU A 25 0.04 -8.05 20.39
N PRO A 26 -0.16 -9.38 20.38
CA PRO A 26 0.72 -10.29 21.09
C PRO A 26 2.10 -10.32 20.42
N SER A 27 3.15 -10.37 21.26
CA SER A 27 4.51 -10.57 20.75
C SER A 27 4.76 -12.01 20.32
N GLY A 28 5.72 -12.19 19.42
CA GLY A 28 6.20 -13.50 18.99
C GLY A 28 6.54 -13.60 17.52
N SER A 29 7.09 -14.75 17.15
CA SER A 29 7.39 -15.10 15.77
C SER A 29 6.28 -15.97 15.20
N TYR A 30 5.87 -15.67 13.98
CA TYR A 30 4.82 -16.33 13.23
C TYR A 30 5.40 -16.84 11.91
N PRO A 31 5.49 -18.18 11.73
CA PRO A 31 5.93 -18.76 10.47
C PRO A 31 4.98 -18.37 9.35
N MET A 32 5.49 -17.66 8.37
CA MET A 32 4.73 -17.17 7.22
C MET A 32 5.57 -17.28 5.96
N ARG A 33 4.93 -17.34 4.82
CA ARG A 33 5.61 -17.27 3.52
C ARG A 33 4.77 -16.55 2.48
N VAL A 34 5.44 -16.01 1.47
CA VAL A 34 4.80 -15.54 0.24
C VAL A 34 4.70 -16.73 -0.71
N VAL A 35 3.47 -17.16 -1.00
CA VAL A 35 3.19 -18.28 -1.91
C VAL A 35 3.02 -17.86 -3.37
N HIS A 36 2.70 -16.58 -3.57
CA HIS A 36 2.65 -15.95 -4.89
C HIS A 36 3.09 -14.50 -4.78
N ALA A 37 3.94 -14.07 -5.72
CA ALA A 37 4.38 -12.70 -5.87
C ALA A 37 4.48 -12.37 -7.36
N SER A 38 3.76 -11.35 -7.82
CA SER A 38 3.72 -10.95 -9.23
C SER A 38 3.68 -9.43 -9.37
N PHE A 39 4.61 -8.91 -10.15
CA PHE A 39 4.59 -7.54 -10.63
C PHE A 39 5.27 -7.50 -12.00
N PRO A 40 4.61 -7.03 -13.07
CA PRO A 40 5.18 -7.03 -14.40
C PRO A 40 6.53 -6.32 -14.46
N ALA A 41 7.57 -7.01 -14.94
CA ALA A 41 8.93 -6.46 -15.03
C ALA A 41 9.07 -5.38 -16.12
N LYS A 42 8.20 -5.39 -17.13
CA LYS A 42 8.17 -4.38 -18.20
C LYS A 42 6.85 -3.61 -18.12
N GLN A 43 6.95 -2.32 -17.92
CA GLN A 43 5.82 -1.43 -17.78
C GLN A 43 5.99 -0.20 -18.69
N SER A 44 4.97 0.62 -18.82
CA SER A 44 5.01 1.88 -19.56
C SER A 44 4.29 2.96 -18.77
N ILE A 45 4.76 4.20 -18.86
CA ILE A 45 4.09 5.37 -18.26
C ILE A 45 2.62 5.39 -18.66
N ALA A 46 1.75 5.76 -17.71
CA ALA A 46 0.30 5.89 -17.87
C ALA A 46 -0.46 4.59 -18.20
N LYS A 47 0.21 3.43 -18.18
CA LYS A 47 -0.45 2.13 -18.32
C LYS A 47 -0.66 1.50 -16.95
N GLN A 48 -1.92 1.21 -16.64
CA GLN A 48 -2.29 0.50 -15.42
C GLN A 48 -1.59 -0.86 -15.35
N THR A 49 -1.09 -1.19 -14.19
CA THR A 49 -0.46 -2.47 -13.87
C THR A 49 -0.89 -2.96 -12.49
N LYS A 50 -0.71 -4.25 -12.22
CA LYS A 50 -1.16 -4.89 -10.98
C LYS A 50 0.03 -5.51 -10.27
N LEU A 51 0.19 -5.20 -8.98
CA LEU A 51 1.07 -5.92 -8.06
C LEU A 51 0.21 -6.85 -7.22
N GLU A 52 0.62 -8.10 -7.12
CA GLU A 52 -0.09 -9.13 -6.35
C GLU A 52 0.89 -9.86 -5.44
N LEU A 53 0.48 -10.02 -4.19
CA LEU A 53 1.16 -10.83 -3.20
C LEU A 53 0.14 -11.73 -2.52
N GLN A 54 0.48 -13.00 -2.33
CA GLN A 54 -0.33 -13.94 -1.58
C GLN A 54 0.50 -14.46 -0.41
N VAL A 55 0.04 -14.20 0.80
CA VAL A 55 0.75 -14.52 2.04
C VAL A 55 0.02 -15.63 2.76
N ARG A 56 0.74 -16.67 3.17
CA ARG A 56 0.21 -17.83 3.91
C ARG A 56 0.76 -17.87 5.32
N ASN A 57 -0.10 -18.23 6.27
CA ASN A 57 0.29 -18.59 7.62
C ASN A 57 0.63 -20.08 7.67
N ASP A 58 1.91 -20.40 7.78
CA ASP A 58 2.41 -21.79 7.89
C ASP A 58 2.56 -22.25 9.35
N GLY A 59 2.28 -21.35 10.31
CA GLY A 59 2.32 -21.65 11.74
C GLY A 59 1.05 -22.31 12.27
N SER A 60 1.09 -22.69 13.54
CA SER A 60 -0.03 -23.30 14.27
C SER A 60 -0.89 -22.28 15.02
N ARG A 61 -0.49 -21.02 15.07
CA ARG A 61 -1.21 -19.92 15.75
C ARG A 61 -1.77 -18.94 14.74
N THR A 62 -2.91 -18.32 15.07
CA THR A 62 -3.45 -17.22 14.26
C THR A 62 -2.50 -16.02 14.31
N VAL A 63 -2.11 -15.54 13.14
CA VAL A 63 -1.39 -14.27 12.98
C VAL A 63 -2.34 -13.16 13.42
N PRO A 64 -1.94 -12.26 14.34
CA PRO A 64 -2.83 -11.23 14.85
C PRO A 64 -3.26 -10.21 13.79
N ASN A 65 -2.36 -9.80 12.93
CA ASN A 65 -2.67 -8.85 11.85
C ASN A 65 -1.66 -8.98 10.72
N VAL A 66 -2.04 -9.64 9.62
CA VAL A 66 -1.14 -9.76 8.47
C VAL A 66 -1.02 -8.42 7.74
N ALA A 67 0.20 -7.91 7.65
CA ALA A 67 0.49 -6.64 7.02
C ALA A 67 1.60 -6.77 5.97
N VAL A 68 1.53 -5.94 4.93
CA VAL A 68 2.53 -5.82 3.87
C VAL A 68 2.93 -4.36 3.73
N THR A 69 4.23 -4.12 3.74
CA THR A 69 4.84 -2.81 3.43
C THR A 69 5.49 -2.88 2.06
N ILE A 70 5.24 -1.87 1.21
CA ILE A 70 5.88 -1.71 -0.10
C ILE A 70 6.71 -0.42 -0.09
N ASP A 71 8.03 -0.51 -0.16
CA ASP A 71 8.93 0.62 0.09
C ASP A 71 8.86 1.78 -0.91
N SER A 72 8.41 1.51 -2.13
CA SER A 72 8.44 2.49 -3.24
C SER A 72 7.05 3.08 -3.57
N PHE A 73 6.02 2.71 -2.82
CA PHE A 73 4.67 3.26 -2.96
C PHE A 73 4.48 4.43 -1.98
N GLN A 74 5.37 5.40 -2.02
CA GLN A 74 5.20 6.59 -1.18
C GLN A 74 3.99 7.37 -1.65
N TYR A 75 3.04 7.52 -0.77
CA TYR A 75 1.94 8.45 -0.93
C TYR A 75 2.47 9.88 -0.87
N THR A 76 2.21 10.60 -1.92
CA THR A 76 2.07 12.05 -2.02
C THR A 76 3.06 12.89 -1.20
N SER A 77 3.86 13.67 -1.88
CA SER A 77 4.29 14.92 -1.28
C SER A 77 3.03 15.68 -0.85
N SER A 78 3.02 16.20 0.36
CA SER A 78 1.97 17.12 0.83
C SER A 78 1.92 18.42 0.02
N TYR A 79 2.79 18.55 -0.97
CA TYR A 79 2.98 19.72 -1.83
C TYR A 79 3.16 19.25 -3.28
N PRO A 80 2.05 18.98 -4.00
CA PRO A 80 2.09 18.52 -5.39
C PRO A 80 2.71 19.52 -6.36
N GLU A 81 2.79 20.79 -5.99
CA GLU A 81 3.43 21.86 -6.75
C GLU A 81 4.97 21.78 -6.76
N LEU A 82 5.56 21.11 -5.80
CA LEU A 82 6.99 20.87 -5.79
C LEU A 82 7.31 19.68 -6.68
N ALA A 83 7.80 19.93 -7.90
CA ALA A 83 8.31 18.93 -8.80
C ALA A 83 9.61 18.32 -8.23
N ASP A 84 9.48 17.46 -7.22
CA ASP A 84 10.60 16.83 -6.54
C ASP A 84 10.95 15.50 -7.22
N ASP A 85 12.26 15.20 -7.31
CA ASP A 85 12.80 13.90 -7.74
C ASP A 85 12.34 12.75 -6.83
N LYS A 86 11.86 13.06 -5.64
CA LYS A 86 11.29 12.13 -4.65
C LYS A 86 9.85 11.70 -4.93
N ARG A 87 9.24 12.14 -6.05
CA ARG A 87 7.91 11.65 -6.43
C ARG A 87 7.92 10.13 -6.55
N PRO A 88 6.86 9.46 -6.07
CA PRO A 88 6.74 8.03 -6.23
C PRO A 88 6.76 7.66 -7.72
N VAL A 89 7.31 6.49 -8.02
CA VAL A 89 7.34 5.98 -9.39
C VAL A 89 5.96 5.52 -9.84
N TRP A 90 5.14 5.07 -8.90
CA TRP A 90 3.78 4.57 -9.14
C TRP A 90 2.75 5.35 -8.35
N ALA A 91 1.71 5.80 -9.04
CA ALA A 91 0.49 6.26 -8.40
C ALA A 91 -0.40 5.06 -8.09
N ILE A 92 -0.91 4.96 -6.86
CA ILE A 92 -1.82 3.90 -6.45
C ILE A 92 -3.26 4.34 -6.80
N GLU A 93 -3.92 3.59 -7.68
CA GLU A 93 -5.34 3.79 -7.99
C GLU A 93 -6.23 3.01 -7.00
N ARG A 94 -5.77 1.82 -6.61
CA ARG A 94 -6.49 0.97 -5.66
C ARG A 94 -5.48 0.14 -4.86
N GLY A 95 -5.63 0.16 -3.53
CA GLY A 95 -4.90 -0.70 -2.60
C GLY A 95 -5.65 -1.98 -2.23
N PRO A 96 -5.03 -2.88 -1.46
CA PRO A 96 -5.68 -4.05 -0.91
C PRO A 96 -6.86 -3.69 -0.02
N GLY A 97 -7.91 -4.51 -0.03
CA GLY A 97 -9.11 -4.30 0.78
C GLY A 97 -10.03 -3.17 0.30
N ALA A 98 -9.71 -2.50 -0.82
CA ALA A 98 -10.63 -1.55 -1.42
C ALA A 98 -11.88 -2.25 -1.96
N VAL A 99 -13.04 -1.63 -1.77
CA VAL A 99 -14.33 -2.13 -2.27
C VAL A 99 -14.29 -2.26 -3.79
N ALA A 100 -14.92 -3.31 -4.33
CA ALA A 100 -15.03 -3.51 -5.76
C ALA A 100 -15.79 -2.34 -6.43
N ASP A 101 -15.41 -2.03 -7.66
CA ASP A 101 -16.04 -0.99 -8.46
C ASP A 101 -16.76 -1.65 -9.66
N PRO A 102 -18.07 -1.44 -9.88
CA PRO A 102 -18.95 -0.62 -9.08
C PRO A 102 -19.28 -1.25 -7.70
N PRO A 103 -19.65 -0.45 -6.70
CA PRO A 103 -20.08 -0.98 -5.42
C PRO A 103 -21.34 -1.84 -5.67
N VAL A 104 -21.27 -3.11 -5.23
CA VAL A 104 -22.45 -3.95 -5.19
C VAL A 104 -23.33 -3.38 -4.09
N GLU A 105 -24.51 -2.89 -4.43
CA GLU A 105 -25.50 -2.42 -3.44
C GLU A 105 -25.99 -3.62 -2.60
N THR A 106 -25.23 -3.93 -1.57
CA THR A 106 -25.70 -4.78 -0.48
C THR A 106 -25.68 -3.94 0.79
N GLU A 107 -26.77 -3.95 1.52
CA GLU A 107 -27.12 -3.08 2.66
C GLU A 107 -26.15 -3.14 3.87
N GLU A 108 -25.05 -3.82 3.79
CA GLU A 108 -24.00 -3.81 4.79
C GLU A 108 -22.63 -3.59 4.14
N VAL A 109 -22.45 -2.44 3.51
CA VAL A 109 -21.11 -1.96 3.23
C VAL A 109 -20.50 -1.53 4.57
N SER A 110 -19.94 -2.47 5.28
CA SER A 110 -18.89 -2.16 6.24
C SER A 110 -17.85 -1.35 5.47
N LEU A 111 -17.77 -0.07 5.74
CA LEU A 111 -16.74 0.85 5.28
C LEU A 111 -15.39 0.45 5.91
N SER A 112 -14.99 -0.78 5.75
CA SER A 112 -13.61 -1.20 5.86
C SER A 112 -12.89 -0.61 4.66
N ALA A 113 -12.84 0.72 4.65
CA ALA A 113 -12.07 1.48 3.72
C ALA A 113 -10.64 0.97 3.78
N GLY A 114 -10.27 0.21 2.79
CA GLY A 114 -8.93 -0.24 2.48
C GLY A 114 -8.10 -0.75 3.68
N ALA A 115 -7.28 -1.70 3.43
CA ALA A 115 -6.32 -2.22 4.40
C ALA A 115 -5.21 -1.21 4.76
N GLU A 116 -5.37 0.06 4.36
CA GLU A 116 -4.39 1.13 4.62
C GLU A 116 -4.29 1.42 6.13
N THR A 117 -3.08 1.60 6.60
CA THR A 117 -2.79 1.83 8.02
C THR A 117 -2.21 3.23 8.21
N ALA A 118 -2.06 3.67 9.47
CA ALA A 118 -1.34 4.89 9.80
C ALA A 118 0.18 4.82 9.51
N TYR A 119 0.70 3.65 9.18
CA TYR A 119 2.10 3.45 8.80
C TYR A 119 2.25 3.64 7.29
N VAL A 120 3.25 4.42 6.89
CA VAL A 120 3.52 4.76 5.49
C VAL A 120 3.71 3.48 4.67
N ASN A 121 3.02 3.39 3.53
CA ASN A 121 3.11 2.27 2.58
C ASN A 121 2.83 0.89 3.18
N THR A 122 2.03 0.81 4.23
CA THR A 122 1.71 -0.42 4.94
C THR A 122 0.22 -0.69 4.91
N TRP A 123 -0.15 -1.87 4.44
CA TRP A 123 -1.53 -2.36 4.38
C TRP A 123 -1.69 -3.59 5.26
N ALA A 124 -2.71 -3.59 6.12
CA ALA A 124 -3.01 -4.69 7.03
C ALA A 124 -4.42 -5.23 6.77
N MET A 125 -4.56 -6.53 6.70
CA MET A 125 -5.82 -7.20 6.38
C MET A 125 -6.34 -8.10 7.51
N GLY A 126 -6.02 -7.72 8.74
CA GLY A 126 -6.52 -8.39 9.94
C GLY A 126 -5.91 -9.76 10.20
N PRO A 127 -6.58 -10.56 11.06
CA PRO A 127 -6.06 -11.85 11.50
C PRO A 127 -6.05 -12.89 10.37
N LEU A 128 -5.07 -13.80 10.45
CA LEU A 128 -4.94 -14.91 9.50
C LEU A 128 -4.75 -16.22 10.25
N ALA A 129 -5.77 -17.08 10.18
CA ALA A 129 -5.77 -18.39 10.85
C ALA A 129 -4.67 -19.33 10.28
N PRO A 130 -4.25 -20.36 11.04
CA PRO A 130 -3.31 -21.36 10.60
C PRO A 130 -3.68 -21.99 9.25
N GLY A 131 -2.70 -22.14 8.38
CA GLY A 131 -2.85 -22.74 7.05
C GLY A 131 -3.63 -21.90 6.03
N LYS A 132 -4.17 -20.74 6.43
CA LYS A 132 -4.91 -19.84 5.53
C LYS A 132 -3.99 -18.90 4.78
N THR A 133 -4.51 -18.35 3.70
CA THR A 133 -3.83 -17.43 2.80
C THR A 133 -4.58 -16.12 2.72
N ARG A 134 -3.86 -15.02 2.52
CA ARG A 134 -4.41 -13.67 2.32
C ARG A 134 -3.83 -13.07 1.06
N ASP A 135 -4.70 -12.52 0.23
CA ASP A 135 -4.34 -11.88 -1.03
C ASP A 135 -4.23 -10.38 -0.84
N PHE A 136 -3.11 -9.81 -1.29
CA PHE A 136 -2.88 -8.38 -1.38
C PHE A 136 -2.78 -8.02 -2.85
N SER A 137 -3.53 -7.03 -3.29
CA SER A 137 -3.56 -6.60 -4.69
C SER A 137 -3.58 -5.08 -4.77
N TRP A 138 -2.63 -4.53 -5.51
CA TRP A 138 -2.56 -3.09 -5.82
C TRP A 138 -2.74 -2.90 -7.30
N ARG A 139 -3.55 -1.92 -7.65
CA ARG A 139 -3.64 -1.39 -9.00
C ARG A 139 -2.91 -0.07 -9.03
N VAL A 140 -1.88 0.02 -9.86
CA VAL A 140 -0.97 1.16 -9.89
C VAL A 140 -0.71 1.61 -11.32
N VAL A 141 -0.32 2.89 -11.48
CA VAL A 141 0.06 3.48 -12.76
C VAL A 141 1.46 4.05 -12.63
N PRO A 142 2.42 3.62 -13.46
CA PRO A 142 3.75 4.22 -13.49
C PRO A 142 3.68 5.67 -14.00
N VAL A 143 4.31 6.58 -13.28
CA VAL A 143 4.37 8.02 -13.62
C VAL A 143 5.80 8.50 -13.89
N LYS A 144 6.79 7.64 -13.72
CA LYS A 144 8.21 7.93 -13.96
C LYS A 144 8.84 6.79 -14.74
N SER A 145 9.57 7.11 -15.82
CA SER A 145 10.31 6.12 -16.60
C SER A 145 11.68 5.84 -15.99
N GLY A 146 12.20 4.64 -16.23
CA GLY A 146 13.50 4.22 -15.72
C GLY A 146 13.52 2.76 -15.26
N SER A 147 14.63 2.39 -14.60
CA SER A 147 14.80 1.07 -13.98
C SER A 147 14.70 1.21 -12.48
N PHE A 148 13.82 0.42 -11.87
CA PHE A 148 13.50 0.53 -10.46
C PHE A 148 13.50 -0.84 -9.79
N THR A 149 13.79 -0.85 -8.48
CA THR A 149 13.61 -2.02 -7.63
C THR A 149 12.58 -1.69 -6.57
N ILE A 150 11.50 -2.44 -6.52
CA ILE A 150 10.51 -2.41 -5.45
C ILE A 150 10.84 -3.51 -4.44
N ARG A 151 10.82 -3.19 -3.17
CA ARG A 151 10.92 -4.17 -2.09
C ARG A 151 9.63 -4.24 -1.32
N TYR A 152 9.29 -5.43 -0.87
CA TYR A 152 8.19 -5.64 0.05
C TYR A 152 8.65 -6.41 1.27
N SER A 153 7.98 -6.18 2.38
CA SER A 153 8.14 -6.94 3.62
C SER A 153 6.78 -7.31 4.19
N VAL A 154 6.71 -8.48 4.82
CA VAL A 154 5.51 -8.99 5.48
C VAL A 154 5.72 -8.91 6.98
N ALA A 155 4.70 -8.45 7.70
CA ALA A 155 4.65 -8.42 9.15
C ALA A 155 3.44 -9.22 9.66
N ALA A 156 3.56 -9.73 10.87
CA ALA A 156 2.48 -10.43 11.56
C ALA A 156 1.65 -9.51 12.48
N GLY A 157 2.03 -8.23 12.53
CA GLY A 157 1.38 -7.17 13.31
C GLY A 157 1.91 -5.80 12.92
N LEU A 158 1.32 -4.75 13.46
CA LEU A 158 1.70 -3.36 13.18
C LEU A 158 2.65 -2.77 14.23
N SER A 159 2.65 -3.30 15.45
CA SER A 159 3.50 -2.79 16.55
C SER A 159 4.98 -3.21 16.45
N GLY A 160 5.31 -4.13 15.52
CA GLY A 160 6.63 -4.75 15.43
C GLY A 160 6.90 -5.85 16.47
N LYS A 161 5.97 -6.11 17.40
CA LYS A 161 6.06 -7.17 18.40
C LYS A 161 5.78 -8.55 17.80
N ALA A 162 4.82 -8.64 16.87
CA ALA A 162 4.51 -9.83 16.10
C ALA A 162 5.33 -9.83 14.80
N LYS A 163 6.27 -10.77 14.69
CA LYS A 163 7.19 -10.84 13.55
C LYS A 163 6.80 -11.97 12.61
N ALA A 164 6.65 -11.67 11.32
CA ALA A 164 6.58 -12.69 10.29
C ALA A 164 7.99 -13.23 10.04
N VAL A 165 8.14 -14.55 10.07
CA VAL A 165 9.43 -15.22 9.83
C VAL A 165 9.25 -16.33 8.82
N GLU A 166 10.21 -16.49 7.91
CA GLU A 166 10.25 -17.66 7.06
C GLU A 166 10.53 -18.90 7.91
N GLN A 167 9.93 -20.03 7.53
CA GLN A 167 10.23 -21.29 8.21
C GLN A 167 11.69 -21.65 7.96
N ALA A 168 12.46 -21.65 9.04
CA ALA A 168 13.88 -21.90 8.98
C ALA A 168 14.19 -23.28 8.38
N ARG A 169 15.22 -23.35 7.53
CA ARG A 169 15.79 -24.62 7.04
C ARG A 169 16.66 -25.29 8.11
N SER A 170 17.10 -24.53 9.10
CA SER A 170 17.93 -24.99 10.22
C SER A 170 17.36 -24.50 11.55
N PRO A 171 17.43 -25.28 12.64
CA PRO A 171 17.00 -24.85 13.97
C PRO A 171 17.73 -23.60 14.43
N GLY A 172 16.97 -22.57 14.83
CA GLY A 172 17.50 -21.30 15.35
C GLY A 172 17.71 -20.19 14.32
N GLU A 173 17.56 -20.44 13.04
CA GLU A 173 17.65 -19.43 11.99
C GLU A 173 16.23 -18.95 11.61
N SER A 174 15.99 -17.65 11.71
CA SER A 174 14.73 -17.05 11.26
C SER A 174 15.05 -15.84 10.39
N SER A 175 14.53 -15.84 9.18
CA SER A 175 14.66 -14.73 8.23
C SER A 175 13.35 -13.95 8.15
N PRO A 176 13.40 -12.63 7.95
CA PRO A 176 12.19 -11.86 7.68
C PRO A 176 11.57 -12.29 6.36
N VAL A 177 10.24 -12.29 6.29
CA VAL A 177 9.49 -12.55 5.06
C VAL A 177 9.51 -11.30 4.19
N GLN A 178 10.32 -11.31 3.14
CA GLN A 178 10.53 -10.15 2.26
C GLN A 178 10.89 -10.57 0.84
N GLY A 179 10.79 -9.64 -0.10
CA GLY A 179 11.22 -9.88 -1.47
C GLY A 179 11.30 -8.59 -2.28
N GLN A 180 11.61 -8.71 -3.55
CA GLN A 180 11.77 -7.56 -4.43
C GLN A 180 11.40 -7.88 -5.87
N PHE A 181 11.05 -6.83 -6.62
CA PHE A 181 10.83 -6.88 -8.07
C PHE A 181 11.73 -5.87 -8.75
N ALA A 182 12.42 -6.31 -9.81
CA ALA A 182 13.11 -5.42 -10.73
C ALA A 182 12.14 -5.04 -11.86
N VAL A 183 11.94 -3.75 -12.08
CA VAL A 183 10.97 -3.22 -13.04
C VAL A 183 11.61 -2.19 -13.94
N GLN A 184 11.35 -2.30 -15.23
CA GLN A 184 11.71 -1.29 -16.23
C GLN A 184 10.44 -0.62 -16.75
N VAL A 185 10.34 0.69 -16.54
CA VAL A 185 9.25 1.51 -17.03
C VAL A 185 9.70 2.25 -18.27
N ALA A 186 9.09 1.94 -19.41
CA ALA A 186 9.33 2.64 -20.68
C ALA A 186 8.69 4.04 -20.62
N PRO A 187 9.28 5.05 -21.30
CA PRO A 187 8.67 6.36 -21.45
C PRO A 187 7.33 6.27 -22.18
N ALA A 188 6.50 7.29 -22.01
CA ALA A 188 5.26 7.41 -22.78
C ALA A 188 5.59 7.39 -24.29
N PRO A 189 4.73 6.77 -25.12
CA PRO A 189 4.91 6.83 -26.58
C PRO A 189 4.87 8.28 -27.02
N LYS A 190 5.71 8.61 -28.00
CA LYS A 190 5.67 9.94 -28.61
C LYS A 190 4.32 10.14 -29.31
N ILE A 191 3.67 11.25 -29.01
CA ILE A 191 2.40 11.62 -29.65
C ILE A 191 2.71 12.10 -31.08
N THR A 192 1.98 11.60 -32.05
CA THR A 192 1.97 12.16 -33.41
C THR A 192 0.80 13.13 -33.54
N HIS A 193 1.03 14.30 -34.09
CA HIS A 193 0.01 15.30 -34.38
C HIS A 193 0.20 15.89 -35.79
N VAL A 194 -0.87 16.39 -36.36
CA VAL A 194 -0.78 17.15 -37.61
C VAL A 194 -0.48 18.61 -37.27
N ASN A 195 0.61 19.12 -37.77
CA ASN A 195 0.92 20.54 -37.64
C ASN A 195 -0.12 21.35 -38.42
N PRO A 196 -0.91 22.21 -37.78
CA PRO A 196 -2.00 22.92 -38.44
C PRO A 196 -1.52 23.91 -39.50
N SER A 197 -0.28 24.39 -39.41
CA SER A 197 0.29 25.36 -40.35
C SER A 197 0.88 24.70 -41.60
N THR A 198 1.38 23.46 -41.48
CA THR A 198 2.07 22.77 -42.57
C THR A 198 1.34 21.57 -43.12
N GLY A 199 0.32 21.07 -42.43
CA GLY A 199 -0.39 19.84 -42.75
C GLY A 199 0.43 18.55 -42.59
N ARG A 200 1.66 18.66 -42.11
CA ARG A 200 2.55 17.49 -41.92
C ARG A 200 2.32 16.79 -40.60
N VAL A 201 2.50 15.48 -40.61
CA VAL A 201 2.53 14.69 -39.38
C VAL A 201 3.87 14.87 -38.69
N GLU A 202 3.85 15.40 -37.48
CA GLU A 202 5.01 15.61 -36.63
C GLU A 202 4.94 14.73 -35.38
N VAL A 203 6.12 14.37 -34.88
CA VAL A 203 6.25 13.56 -33.64
C VAL A 203 6.77 14.47 -32.55
N GLY A 204 6.00 14.67 -31.47
CA GLY A 204 6.42 15.52 -30.37
C GLY A 204 5.28 16.14 -29.61
N GLN A 205 5.57 17.16 -28.82
CA GLN A 205 4.54 17.95 -28.14
C GLN A 205 3.77 18.83 -29.13
N TYR A 206 2.48 19.03 -28.89
CA TYR A 206 1.72 20.06 -29.61
C TYR A 206 2.44 21.40 -29.45
N PRO A 207 2.56 22.18 -30.52
CA PRO A 207 3.05 23.56 -30.40
C PRO A 207 2.08 24.27 -29.42
N THR A 208 2.62 24.76 -28.33
CA THR A 208 1.86 25.66 -27.42
C THR A 208 1.53 26.87 -28.25
N SER A 209 0.24 27.17 -28.38
CA SER A 209 -0.24 28.39 -29.06
C SER A 209 0.51 29.62 -28.53
N PRO A 210 0.82 30.59 -29.38
CA PRO A 210 1.48 31.83 -29.01
C PRO A 210 0.66 32.64 -28.02
#